data_52178aff47ed7e0a073e47e961a56f4a
#
_entry.id   52178aff47ed7e0a073e47e961a56f4a
#
_cell.length_a   1.000
_cell.length_b   1.000
_cell.length_c   1.000
_cell.angle_alpha   90.00
_cell.angle_beta   90.00
_cell.angle_gamma   90.00
#
_symmetry.space_group_name_H-M   'P 1'
#
loop_
_entity.id
_entity.type
_entity.pdbx_description
1 polymer ?
#
loop_
_entity_poly.entity_id
_entity_poly.type
_entity_poly.pdbx_seq_one_letter_code
_entity_poly.pdbx_strand_id
1 'polypeptide(L)'
;MKIDKGIKLKWGKFTRDKRAFTSFIILAILFIVTAPAELLCNVRPILLVVDGKTYFPILFTYSEQDFGGTLPSEPDYLSSSFIRLISGQPDNNPPQAFEKKNQQIFSIGPDDFEDESTKPFDIGINDFEEETEPFAIGMDDFEDEVSENSTPPAIEITSPAIPAQPRDYWILWPPIRYDYKYIQTESKSGNVVLAAPYEIIIEETNQVIESSWVDGHYLGTDDRGRDVLARLIYGFRISMIFGLSLAITGTLIGCMLGGTQGFFGGWIDLIGQRLTEVWGSIPRLYILIILSSFLVPSVLLLFLILNLTAWMGIAAYIRAEFLKIRNFEYVKAAKAMGVSNFEIMRRHILPNALTPVVTFFPFEVTAGILALVSLDFLNLGVPSPAPSIGELLAQGKTNLQAIWILLPTFAVLSITLTMLTFVGEGIRNAFDQKRNA
;
A
#
# COMPACT_ATOMS: atom_id res chain seq x y z
N MET A 1 -12.00 -1.08 36.83
CA MET A 1 -10.64 -0.52 36.73
C MET A 1 -10.70 0.99 36.95
N LYS A 2 -10.29 1.49 38.13
CA LYS A 2 -10.29 2.94 38.42
C LYS A 2 -9.16 3.58 37.62
N ILE A 3 -9.49 4.35 36.57
CA ILE A 3 -8.51 5.15 35.84
C ILE A 3 -7.84 6.09 36.87
N ASP A 4 -6.55 5.99 36.97
CA ASP A 4 -5.75 6.78 37.93
C ASP A 4 -6.03 8.28 37.72
N LYS A 5 -6.22 9.03 38.83
CA LYS A 5 -6.50 10.48 38.79
C LYS A 5 -5.44 11.23 37.94
N GLY A 6 -4.20 10.73 37.92
CA GLY A 6 -3.12 11.29 37.11
C GLY A 6 -3.36 11.20 35.61
N ILE A 7 -3.91 10.10 35.09
CA ILE A 7 -4.24 9.94 33.67
C ILE A 7 -5.39 10.87 33.26
N LYS A 8 -6.41 11.00 34.11
CA LYS A 8 -7.52 11.94 33.84
C LYS A 8 -7.03 13.39 33.76
N LEU A 9 -6.11 13.80 34.63
CA LEU A 9 -5.53 15.13 34.62
C LEU A 9 -4.73 15.40 33.33
N LYS A 10 -3.90 14.44 32.91
CA LYS A 10 -3.11 14.52 31.67
C LYS A 10 -4.01 14.56 30.44
N TRP A 11 -5.06 13.73 30.39
CA TRP A 11 -6.07 13.76 29.34
C TRP A 11 -6.80 15.12 29.28
N GLY A 12 -7.20 15.67 30.44
CA GLY A 12 -7.82 16.99 30.50
C GLY A 12 -6.92 18.13 30.02
N LYS A 13 -5.59 18.01 30.19
CA LYS A 13 -4.63 18.96 29.62
C LYS A 13 -4.51 18.82 28.11
N PHE A 14 -4.45 17.57 27.60
CA PHE A 14 -4.39 17.30 26.17
C PHE A 14 -5.64 17.85 25.43
N THR A 15 -6.83 17.64 25.99
CA THR A 15 -8.08 18.14 25.39
C THR A 15 -8.22 19.67 25.41
N ARG A 16 -7.46 20.38 26.27
CA ARG A 16 -7.40 21.85 26.28
C ARG A 16 -6.53 22.40 25.15
N ASP A 17 -5.58 21.63 24.65
CA ASP A 17 -4.81 22.03 23.48
C ASP A 17 -5.65 21.77 22.22
N LYS A 18 -6.32 22.84 21.77
CA LYS A 18 -7.27 22.76 20.63
C LYS A 18 -6.62 22.21 19.35
N ARG A 19 -5.35 22.55 19.07
CA ARG A 19 -4.65 22.11 17.85
C ARG A 19 -4.39 20.60 17.90
N ALA A 20 -3.83 20.13 19.01
CA ALA A 20 -3.54 18.71 19.19
C ALA A 20 -4.82 17.86 19.20
N PHE A 21 -5.84 18.31 19.93
CA PHE A 21 -7.09 17.58 20.06
C PHE A 21 -7.89 17.52 18.75
N THR A 22 -8.00 18.64 18.02
CA THR A 22 -8.65 18.64 16.70
C THR A 22 -7.88 17.77 15.69
N SER A 23 -6.56 17.85 15.66
CA SER A 23 -5.72 16.97 14.81
C SER A 23 -5.93 15.50 15.14
N PHE A 24 -5.99 15.15 16.43
CA PHE A 24 -6.27 13.79 16.87
C PHE A 24 -7.64 13.30 16.40
N ILE A 25 -8.68 14.13 16.56
CA ILE A 25 -10.04 13.78 16.13
C ILE A 25 -10.10 13.60 14.62
N ILE A 26 -9.53 14.52 13.85
CA ILE A 26 -9.53 14.44 12.39
C ILE A 26 -8.79 13.17 11.92
N LEU A 27 -7.61 12.88 12.45
CA LEU A 27 -6.87 11.66 12.11
C LEU A 27 -7.65 10.40 12.50
N ALA A 28 -8.28 10.39 13.67
CA ALA A 28 -9.08 9.26 14.12
C ALA A 28 -10.30 9.05 13.22
N ILE A 29 -11.00 10.11 12.83
CA ILE A 29 -12.14 10.05 11.89
C ILE A 29 -11.65 9.55 10.52
N LEU A 30 -10.59 10.14 9.97
CA LEU A 30 -10.01 9.70 8.70
C LEU A 30 -9.63 8.23 8.74
N PHE A 31 -8.98 7.78 9.79
CA PHE A 31 -8.58 6.39 9.94
C PHE A 31 -9.79 5.44 10.08
N ILE A 32 -10.80 5.82 10.89
CA ILE A 32 -12.04 5.03 11.05
C ILE A 32 -12.82 4.96 9.73
N VAL A 33 -12.90 6.05 8.99
CA VAL A 33 -13.59 6.10 7.69
C VAL A 33 -12.84 5.28 6.64
N THR A 34 -11.51 5.39 6.59
CA THR A 34 -10.70 4.65 5.60
C THR A 34 -10.42 3.21 6.01
N ALA A 35 -10.66 2.81 7.26
CA ALA A 35 -10.49 1.43 7.72
C ALA A 35 -11.32 0.43 6.88
N PRO A 36 -12.63 0.64 6.63
CA PRO A 36 -13.41 -0.16 5.71
C PRO A 36 -13.32 0.40 4.26
N ALA A 37 -12.11 0.59 3.72
CA ALA A 37 -11.92 1.16 2.38
C ALA A 37 -12.69 0.38 1.30
N GLU A 38 -12.91 -0.91 1.50
CA GLU A 38 -13.71 -1.76 0.62
C GLU A 38 -15.17 -1.31 0.50
N LEU A 39 -15.73 -0.67 1.55
CA LEU A 39 -17.09 -0.10 1.51
C LEU A 39 -17.13 1.28 0.83
N LEU A 40 -16.00 1.96 0.76
CA LEU A 40 -15.88 3.29 0.14
C LEU A 40 -15.51 3.20 -1.33
N CYS A 41 -14.61 2.30 -1.66
CA CYS A 41 -13.97 2.18 -2.97
C CYS A 41 -13.95 0.72 -3.38
N ASN A 42 -14.84 0.30 -4.27
CA ASN A 42 -14.92 -1.07 -4.73
C ASN A 42 -15.62 -1.15 -6.09
N VAL A 43 -15.18 -2.09 -6.92
CA VAL A 43 -15.85 -2.44 -8.18
C VAL A 43 -17.10 -3.30 -7.95
N ARG A 44 -17.19 -3.94 -6.77
CA ARG A 44 -18.35 -4.75 -6.38
C ARG A 44 -19.40 -3.87 -5.73
N PRO A 45 -20.67 -3.96 -6.15
CA PRO A 45 -21.76 -3.27 -5.48
C PRO A 45 -21.94 -3.75 -4.03
N ILE A 46 -22.33 -2.83 -3.13
CA ILE A 46 -22.65 -3.17 -1.74
C ILE A 46 -23.88 -4.07 -1.68
N LEU A 47 -24.88 -3.74 -2.51
CA LEU A 47 -26.14 -4.46 -2.60
C LEU A 47 -26.60 -4.49 -4.06
N LEU A 48 -27.00 -5.65 -4.51
CA LEU A 48 -27.58 -5.88 -5.83
C LEU A 48 -28.87 -6.65 -5.66
N VAL A 49 -29.96 -6.13 -6.20
CA VAL A 49 -31.26 -6.80 -6.25
C VAL A 49 -31.58 -7.07 -7.70
N VAL A 50 -31.86 -8.33 -8.04
CA VAL A 50 -32.25 -8.74 -9.40
C VAL A 50 -33.45 -9.70 -9.26
N ASP A 51 -34.54 -9.42 -9.93
CA ASP A 51 -35.79 -10.22 -9.90
C ASP A 51 -36.26 -10.52 -8.47
N GLY A 52 -36.15 -9.54 -7.56
CA GLY A 52 -36.53 -9.68 -6.14
C GLY A 52 -35.56 -10.48 -5.26
N LYS A 53 -34.49 -11.05 -5.82
CA LYS A 53 -33.43 -11.70 -5.05
C LYS A 53 -32.35 -10.70 -4.69
N THR A 54 -31.89 -10.77 -3.44
CA THR A 54 -30.88 -9.85 -2.88
C THR A 54 -29.52 -10.52 -2.84
N TYR A 55 -28.51 -9.85 -3.38
CA TYR A 55 -27.11 -10.28 -3.43
C TYR A 55 -26.21 -9.26 -2.75
N PHE A 56 -25.14 -9.71 -2.10
CA PHE A 56 -24.13 -8.89 -1.43
C PHE A 56 -22.75 -9.14 -2.05
N PRO A 57 -22.44 -8.62 -3.26
CA PRO A 57 -21.20 -8.93 -3.95
C PRO A 57 -19.94 -8.49 -3.20
N ILE A 58 -20.04 -7.46 -2.35
CA ILE A 58 -18.93 -7.01 -1.52
C ILE A 58 -18.50 -8.05 -0.47
N LEU A 59 -19.42 -8.90 0.00
CA LEU A 59 -19.18 -9.93 1.04
C LEU A 59 -18.98 -11.31 0.44
N PHE A 60 -19.68 -11.64 -0.64
CA PHE A 60 -19.69 -12.96 -1.27
C PHE A 60 -19.35 -12.84 -2.74
N THR A 61 -18.60 -13.79 -3.26
CA THR A 61 -18.30 -13.87 -4.69
C THR A 61 -19.42 -14.65 -5.37
N TYR A 62 -20.01 -14.07 -6.41
CA TYR A 62 -21.03 -14.68 -7.26
C TYR A 62 -20.47 -14.90 -8.65
N SER A 63 -20.92 -15.97 -9.32
CA SER A 63 -20.62 -16.22 -10.73
C SER A 63 -21.59 -15.46 -11.61
N GLU A 64 -21.22 -15.20 -12.85
CA GLU A 64 -22.14 -14.61 -13.82
C GLU A 64 -23.36 -15.49 -14.04
N GLN A 65 -23.22 -16.82 -13.87
CA GLN A 65 -24.33 -17.79 -13.95
C GLN A 65 -25.42 -17.54 -12.89
N ASP A 66 -25.07 -17.01 -11.71
CA ASP A 66 -26.04 -16.69 -10.66
C ASP A 66 -27.02 -15.58 -11.10
N PHE A 67 -26.62 -14.79 -12.10
CA PHE A 67 -27.42 -13.71 -12.73
C PHE A 67 -28.03 -14.12 -14.06
N GLY A 68 -27.85 -15.38 -14.49
CA GLY A 68 -28.38 -15.91 -15.75
C GLY A 68 -27.42 -15.79 -16.94
N GLY A 69 -26.16 -15.48 -16.71
CA GLY A 69 -25.10 -15.50 -17.70
C GLY A 69 -24.52 -16.89 -17.97
N THR A 70 -23.49 -16.95 -18.79
CA THR A 70 -22.89 -18.23 -19.22
C THR A 70 -21.56 -18.55 -18.54
N LEU A 71 -20.85 -17.53 -17.99
CA LEU A 71 -19.51 -17.68 -17.43
C LEU A 71 -19.54 -18.16 -15.97
N PRO A 72 -18.70 -19.14 -15.60
CA PRO A 72 -18.57 -19.58 -14.22
C PRO A 72 -17.70 -18.63 -13.38
N SER A 73 -17.11 -17.61 -13.99
CA SER A 73 -16.27 -16.60 -13.32
C SER A 73 -17.12 -15.46 -12.76
N GLU A 74 -16.52 -14.71 -11.85
CA GLU A 74 -17.13 -13.48 -11.32
C GLU A 74 -17.30 -12.46 -12.46
N PRO A 75 -18.48 -11.82 -12.58
CA PRO A 75 -18.72 -10.81 -13.60
C PRO A 75 -17.95 -9.52 -13.28
N ASP A 76 -17.60 -8.79 -14.34
CA ASP A 76 -17.23 -7.39 -14.19
C ASP A 76 -18.50 -6.56 -14.01
N TYR A 77 -18.83 -6.22 -12.77
CA TYR A 77 -20.03 -5.48 -12.39
C TYR A 77 -20.15 -4.10 -13.07
N LEU A 78 -19.03 -3.52 -13.53
CA LEU A 78 -19.00 -2.21 -14.19
C LEU A 78 -19.17 -2.33 -15.70
N SER A 79 -19.01 -3.52 -16.25
CA SER A 79 -19.09 -3.74 -17.70
C SER A 79 -20.49 -3.47 -18.23
N SER A 80 -20.56 -2.94 -19.44
CA SER A 80 -21.81 -2.73 -20.16
C SER A 80 -22.54 -4.06 -20.44
N SER A 81 -21.81 -5.15 -20.62
CA SER A 81 -22.33 -6.50 -20.81
C SER A 81 -23.08 -7.02 -19.59
N PHE A 82 -22.51 -6.85 -18.39
CA PHE A 82 -23.18 -7.27 -17.16
C PHE A 82 -24.45 -6.46 -16.87
N ILE A 83 -24.41 -5.14 -17.09
CA ILE A 83 -25.61 -4.29 -16.90
C ILE A 83 -26.74 -4.71 -17.88
N ARG A 84 -26.41 -5.06 -19.11
CA ARG A 84 -27.39 -5.60 -20.07
C ARG A 84 -27.95 -6.96 -19.62
N LEU A 85 -27.08 -7.84 -19.10
CA LEU A 85 -27.48 -9.14 -18.60
C LEU A 85 -28.54 -9.04 -17.48
N ILE A 86 -28.30 -8.18 -16.50
CA ILE A 86 -29.24 -8.00 -15.36
C ILE A 86 -30.47 -7.17 -15.74
N SER A 87 -30.39 -6.31 -16.78
CA SER A 87 -31.54 -5.54 -17.28
C SER A 87 -32.42 -6.31 -18.24
N GLY A 88 -31.97 -7.48 -18.72
CA GLY A 88 -32.71 -8.28 -19.72
C GLY A 88 -32.74 -7.65 -21.10
N GLN A 89 -31.81 -6.74 -21.42
CA GLN A 89 -31.71 -6.14 -22.74
C GLN A 89 -31.00 -7.11 -23.72
N PRO A 90 -31.47 -7.24 -24.98
CA PRO A 90 -30.80 -8.08 -25.94
C PRO A 90 -29.41 -7.54 -26.26
N ASP A 91 -28.48 -8.43 -26.45
CA ASP A 91 -27.13 -8.08 -26.90
C ASP A 91 -27.16 -7.73 -28.37
N ASN A 92 -27.27 -6.44 -28.72
CA ASN A 92 -27.31 -5.96 -30.10
C ASN A 92 -25.92 -5.94 -30.77
N ASN A 93 -24.86 -6.19 -30.02
CA ASN A 93 -23.52 -6.42 -30.56
C ASN A 93 -23.19 -7.89 -30.35
N PRO A 94 -23.16 -8.71 -31.41
CA PRO A 94 -22.51 -10.02 -31.27
C PRO A 94 -21.09 -9.81 -30.73
N PRO A 95 -20.57 -10.77 -29.96
CA PRO A 95 -19.20 -10.68 -29.50
C PRO A 95 -18.37 -10.38 -30.74
N GLN A 96 -17.71 -9.22 -30.77
CA GLN A 96 -16.75 -8.93 -31.82
C GLN A 96 -15.77 -10.08 -31.75
N ALA A 97 -15.93 -11.03 -32.67
CA ALA A 97 -14.91 -12.02 -32.93
C ALA A 97 -13.63 -11.19 -32.99
N PHE A 98 -12.67 -11.50 -32.14
CA PHE A 98 -11.37 -10.82 -32.13
C PHE A 98 -10.92 -10.80 -33.58
N GLU A 99 -11.27 -9.73 -34.30
CA GLU A 99 -10.60 -9.41 -35.54
C GLU A 99 -9.15 -9.33 -35.08
N LYS A 100 -8.39 -10.32 -35.48
CA LYS A 100 -6.94 -10.25 -35.54
C LYS A 100 -6.63 -9.05 -36.40
N LYS A 101 -6.76 -7.84 -35.82
CA LYS A 101 -6.22 -6.62 -36.38
C LYS A 101 -4.76 -6.94 -36.53
N ASN A 102 -4.38 -7.21 -37.78
CA ASN A 102 -3.05 -7.49 -38.22
C ASN A 102 -2.04 -7.03 -37.18
N GLN A 103 -1.50 -7.99 -36.38
CA GLN A 103 -0.16 -7.82 -35.91
C GLN A 103 0.65 -7.59 -37.18
N GLN A 104 0.92 -6.35 -37.53
CA GLN A 104 2.12 -6.03 -38.22
C GLN A 104 3.22 -6.65 -37.35
N ILE A 105 3.56 -7.88 -37.70
CA ILE A 105 4.79 -8.49 -37.28
C ILE A 105 5.83 -7.46 -37.68
N PHE A 106 6.41 -6.83 -36.70
CA PHE A 106 7.55 -5.95 -36.86
C PHE A 106 8.66 -6.88 -37.37
N SER A 107 8.69 -7.09 -38.67
CA SER A 107 9.81 -7.72 -39.35
C SER A 107 10.92 -6.69 -39.31
N ILE A 108 11.79 -6.81 -38.30
CA ILE A 108 13.07 -6.15 -38.29
C ILE A 108 13.84 -6.79 -39.46
N GLY A 109 13.92 -6.07 -40.58
CA GLY A 109 14.76 -6.46 -41.70
C GLY A 109 16.23 -6.47 -41.29
N PRO A 110 17.06 -7.32 -41.94
CA PRO A 110 18.51 -7.33 -41.66
C PRO A 110 19.19 -6.01 -41.91
N ASP A 111 18.54 -5.05 -42.57
CA ASP A 111 19.12 -3.77 -43.01
C ASP A 111 18.94 -2.62 -41.99
N ASP A 112 18.28 -2.86 -40.84
CA ASP A 112 18.08 -1.83 -39.81
C ASP A 112 19.26 -1.75 -38.78
N PHE A 113 20.36 -2.44 -39.04
CA PHE A 113 21.58 -2.40 -38.22
C PHE A 113 22.80 -1.82 -38.94
N GLU A 114 22.60 -0.76 -39.74
CA GLU A 114 23.75 0.03 -40.21
C GLU A 114 23.90 1.33 -39.43
N ASP A 115 25.07 1.43 -38.79
CA ASP A 115 25.82 2.57 -38.27
C ASP A 115 25.35 3.30 -37.01
N GLU A 116 26.03 2.97 -35.90
CA GLU A 116 26.94 3.98 -35.32
C GLU A 116 28.03 3.32 -34.43
N SER A 117 29.27 3.65 -34.79
CA SER A 117 30.54 3.24 -34.21
C SER A 117 30.62 3.32 -32.67
N THR A 118 30.72 2.17 -32.00
CA THR A 118 31.38 2.08 -30.70
C THR A 118 32.52 1.06 -30.76
N LYS A 119 33.72 1.56 -30.50
CA LYS A 119 34.96 0.79 -30.44
C LYS A 119 34.85 -0.36 -29.44
N PRO A 120 35.34 -1.54 -29.73
CA PRO A 120 35.32 -2.65 -28.80
C PRO A 120 36.28 -2.37 -27.64
N PHE A 121 35.76 -2.54 -26.43
CA PHE A 121 36.55 -2.57 -25.21
C PHE A 121 37.20 -3.94 -25.13
N ASP A 122 38.52 -3.95 -25.35
CA ASP A 122 39.38 -5.15 -25.35
C ASP A 122 39.63 -5.57 -23.88
N ILE A 123 38.98 -6.62 -23.43
CA ILE A 123 39.36 -7.34 -22.22
C ILE A 123 39.86 -8.72 -22.69
N GLY A 124 41.18 -8.88 -22.76
CA GLY A 124 41.80 -10.15 -22.95
C GLY A 124 41.53 -11.07 -21.76
N ILE A 125 40.83 -12.17 -22.02
CA ILE A 125 40.86 -13.35 -21.18
C ILE A 125 41.03 -14.53 -22.12
N ASN A 126 42.31 -14.92 -22.30
CA ASN A 126 42.70 -16.26 -22.72
C ASN A 126 42.46 -17.19 -21.51
N ASP A 127 42.06 -18.39 -21.81
CA ASP A 127 41.94 -19.57 -20.98
C ASP A 127 40.51 -19.90 -20.50
N PHE A 128 39.78 -20.56 -21.42
CA PHE A 128 38.97 -21.74 -21.09
C PHE A 128 38.60 -22.43 -22.41
N GLU A 129 39.49 -23.37 -22.81
CA GLU A 129 39.14 -24.45 -23.74
C GLU A 129 38.29 -25.47 -22.96
N GLU A 130 37.03 -25.59 -23.30
CA GLU A 130 36.27 -26.82 -23.12
C GLU A 130 35.35 -27.01 -24.34
N GLU A 131 35.67 -28.07 -25.07
CA GLU A 131 34.92 -28.57 -26.22
C GLU A 131 33.50 -28.96 -25.79
N THR A 132 32.50 -28.26 -26.33
CA THR A 132 31.12 -28.77 -26.39
C THR A 132 30.67 -28.69 -27.83
N GLU A 133 30.44 -29.89 -28.43
CA GLU A 133 29.87 -30.00 -29.77
C GLU A 133 28.54 -29.31 -29.88
N PRO A 134 28.25 -28.58 -30.97
CA PRO A 134 26.95 -27.95 -31.18
C PRO A 134 25.93 -29.03 -31.53
N PHE A 135 24.90 -29.16 -30.70
CA PHE A 135 23.70 -29.94 -31.00
C PHE A 135 22.92 -29.25 -32.14
N ALA A 136 23.16 -29.72 -33.36
CA ALA A 136 22.41 -29.25 -34.52
C ALA A 136 21.11 -30.08 -34.63
N ILE A 137 20.00 -29.42 -34.35
CA ILE A 137 18.67 -29.94 -34.72
C ILE A 137 18.50 -29.64 -36.22
N GLY A 138 18.50 -30.69 -37.03
CA GLY A 138 18.22 -30.57 -38.45
C GLY A 138 16.79 -30.06 -38.68
N MET A 139 16.67 -29.08 -39.57
CA MET A 139 15.37 -28.48 -39.99
C MET A 139 14.57 -29.37 -40.95
N ASP A 140 15.01 -30.63 -41.18
CA ASP A 140 14.43 -31.47 -42.23
C ASP A 140 13.35 -32.46 -41.76
N ASP A 141 12.97 -32.41 -40.46
CA ASP A 141 11.96 -33.35 -39.92
C ASP A 141 10.54 -32.81 -39.78
N PHE A 142 10.23 -31.69 -40.39
CA PHE A 142 8.87 -31.10 -40.36
C PHE A 142 8.24 -30.89 -41.75
N GLU A 143 8.51 -31.79 -42.70
CA GLU A 143 7.69 -31.93 -43.90
C GLU A 143 6.84 -33.20 -43.78
N ASP A 144 5.68 -33.08 -43.13
CA ASP A 144 4.59 -34.02 -43.30
C ASP A 144 3.24 -33.31 -43.37
N GLU A 145 2.73 -33.35 -44.58
CA GLU A 145 1.30 -33.35 -44.96
C GLU A 145 0.38 -32.28 -44.39
N VAL A 146 0.45 -31.05 -44.94
CA VAL A 146 -0.73 -30.18 -44.99
C VAL A 146 -1.66 -30.69 -46.05
N SER A 147 -2.56 -31.59 -45.68
CA SER A 147 -3.73 -31.94 -46.52
C SER A 147 -4.63 -30.70 -46.56
N GLU A 148 -4.62 -30.03 -47.72
CA GLU A 148 -5.67 -29.08 -48.14
C GLU A 148 -6.99 -29.82 -48.18
N ASN A 149 -7.92 -29.46 -47.34
CA ASN A 149 -9.37 -29.65 -47.31
C ASN A 149 -9.90 -30.30 -46.03
N SER A 150 -9.83 -29.57 -44.97
CA SER A 150 -10.83 -29.66 -43.91
C SER A 150 -10.97 -28.29 -43.22
N THR A 151 -11.84 -27.45 -43.74
CA THR A 151 -12.45 -26.37 -42.97
C THR A 151 -13.03 -27.02 -41.73
N PRO A 152 -12.54 -26.70 -40.51
CA PRO A 152 -13.22 -27.19 -39.31
C PRO A 152 -14.65 -26.68 -39.34
N PRO A 153 -15.65 -27.50 -38.96
CA PRO A 153 -17.03 -27.06 -38.89
C PRO A 153 -17.06 -25.82 -37.99
N ALA A 154 -17.62 -24.73 -38.55
CA ALA A 154 -17.92 -23.55 -37.75
C ALA A 154 -18.80 -24.03 -36.61
N ILE A 155 -18.23 -24.08 -35.41
CA ILE A 155 -19.01 -24.27 -34.20
C ILE A 155 -19.81 -22.97 -34.12
N GLU A 156 -21.04 -22.98 -34.60
CA GLU A 156 -22.05 -22.01 -34.25
C GLU A 156 -22.20 -22.09 -32.72
N ILE A 157 -21.46 -21.25 -32.01
CA ILE A 157 -21.76 -20.95 -30.63
C ILE A 157 -23.04 -20.13 -30.69
N THR A 158 -24.16 -20.84 -30.79
CA THR A 158 -25.47 -20.25 -30.53
C THR A 158 -25.46 -19.87 -29.06
N SER A 159 -25.04 -18.63 -28.77
CA SER A 159 -25.35 -18.02 -27.50
C SER A 159 -26.84 -18.22 -27.24
N PRO A 160 -27.26 -18.85 -26.15
CA PRO A 160 -28.67 -18.92 -25.84
C PRO A 160 -29.20 -17.49 -25.80
N ALA A 161 -30.09 -17.15 -26.74
CA ALA A 161 -30.75 -15.86 -26.80
C ALA A 161 -31.44 -15.67 -25.47
N ILE A 162 -30.88 -14.83 -24.61
CA ILE A 162 -31.50 -14.42 -23.34
C ILE A 162 -32.84 -13.82 -23.72
N PRO A 163 -33.96 -14.36 -23.21
CA PRO A 163 -35.26 -13.82 -23.55
C PRO A 163 -35.28 -12.35 -23.12
N ALA A 164 -35.55 -11.48 -24.10
CA ALA A 164 -35.59 -10.02 -23.91
C ALA A 164 -36.84 -9.64 -23.07
N GLN A 165 -36.85 -9.98 -21.81
CA GLN A 165 -37.82 -9.48 -20.84
C GLN A 165 -37.10 -8.52 -19.90
N PRO A 166 -37.61 -7.28 -19.81
CA PRO A 166 -37.02 -6.31 -18.87
C PRO A 166 -37.06 -6.90 -17.46
N ARG A 167 -35.91 -6.98 -16.82
CA ARG A 167 -35.75 -7.44 -15.45
C ARG A 167 -35.71 -6.24 -14.51
N ASP A 168 -36.36 -6.35 -13.37
CA ASP A 168 -36.24 -5.35 -12.31
C ASP A 168 -34.94 -5.55 -11.58
N TYR A 169 -34.07 -4.53 -11.64
CA TYR A 169 -32.82 -4.52 -10.89
C TYR A 169 -32.59 -3.19 -10.17
N TRP A 170 -31.92 -3.27 -9.04
CA TRP A 170 -31.48 -2.12 -8.27
C TRP A 170 -30.10 -2.38 -7.69
N ILE A 171 -29.23 -1.36 -7.77
CA ILE A 171 -27.83 -1.48 -7.38
C ILE A 171 -27.47 -0.35 -6.43
N LEU A 172 -26.93 -0.72 -5.26
CA LEU A 172 -26.30 0.22 -4.34
C LEU A 172 -24.77 0.14 -4.52
N TRP A 173 -24.24 1.15 -5.15
CA TRP A 173 -22.80 1.25 -5.35
C TRP A 173 -22.09 1.86 -4.14
N PRO A 174 -20.80 1.54 -3.92
CA PRO A 174 -19.92 2.34 -3.09
C PRO A 174 -19.83 3.79 -3.62
N PRO A 175 -19.49 4.77 -2.76
CA PRO A 175 -19.29 6.16 -3.20
C PRO A 175 -18.30 6.33 -4.34
N ILE A 176 -17.24 5.48 -4.36
CA ILE A 176 -16.25 5.39 -5.43
C ILE A 176 -16.37 3.99 -6.02
N ARG A 177 -16.69 3.92 -7.32
CA ARG A 177 -16.99 2.65 -8.02
C ARG A 177 -15.76 1.86 -8.46
N TYR A 178 -14.56 2.30 -8.05
CA TYR A 178 -13.28 1.70 -8.42
C TYR A 178 -12.53 1.26 -7.18
N ASP A 179 -11.83 0.13 -7.29
CA ASP A 179 -10.84 -0.26 -6.29
C ASP A 179 -9.44 0.22 -6.72
N TYR A 180 -8.45 -0.03 -5.88
CA TYR A 180 -7.07 0.42 -6.10
C TYR A 180 -6.33 -0.31 -7.24
N LYS A 181 -6.86 -1.43 -7.75
CA LYS A 181 -6.21 -2.28 -8.77
C LYS A 181 -6.97 -2.30 -10.09
N TYR A 182 -8.24 -1.91 -10.09
CA TYR A 182 -9.07 -1.94 -11.28
C TYR A 182 -8.57 -0.96 -12.33
N ILE A 183 -8.45 -1.46 -13.56
CA ILE A 183 -8.12 -0.67 -14.74
C ILE A 183 -9.34 -0.70 -15.64
N GLN A 184 -9.88 0.46 -15.96
CA GLN A 184 -11.03 0.58 -16.83
C GLN A 184 -10.64 0.20 -18.26
N THR A 185 -11.42 -0.66 -18.91
CA THR A 185 -11.18 -1.08 -20.29
C THR A 185 -11.91 -0.20 -21.29
N GLU A 186 -13.07 0.33 -20.91
CA GLU A 186 -13.91 1.20 -21.73
C GLU A 186 -14.00 2.58 -21.09
N SER A 187 -13.47 3.62 -21.72
CA SER A 187 -13.56 5.00 -21.26
C SER A 187 -14.47 5.82 -22.17
N LYS A 188 -15.37 6.58 -21.57
CA LYS A 188 -16.23 7.55 -22.29
C LYS A 188 -15.44 8.80 -22.62
N SER A 189 -14.48 9.17 -21.77
CA SER A 189 -13.59 10.32 -21.99
C SER A 189 -12.53 10.07 -23.07
N GLY A 190 -12.38 8.84 -23.56
CA GLY A 190 -11.40 8.44 -24.57
C GLY A 190 -9.99 8.16 -24.05
N ASN A 191 -9.66 8.60 -22.83
CA ASN A 191 -8.37 8.34 -22.18
C ASN A 191 -8.55 7.51 -20.92
N VAL A 192 -7.82 6.39 -20.82
CA VAL A 192 -7.79 5.53 -19.63
C VAL A 192 -6.60 5.89 -18.76
N VAL A 193 -5.43 6.08 -19.36
CA VAL A 193 -4.16 6.31 -18.68
C VAL A 193 -3.90 7.80 -18.56
N LEU A 194 -3.49 8.25 -17.37
CA LEU A 194 -3.25 9.67 -17.07
C LEU A 194 -4.42 10.56 -17.47
N ALA A 195 -5.66 10.09 -17.27
CA ALA A 195 -6.85 10.87 -17.56
C ALA A 195 -7.04 11.95 -16.48
N ALA A 196 -7.08 13.22 -16.93
CA ALA A 196 -7.22 14.36 -16.03
C ALA A 196 -8.63 14.48 -15.46
N PRO A 197 -8.82 14.98 -14.23
CA PRO A 197 -10.13 15.25 -13.65
C PRO A 197 -10.78 16.55 -14.19
N TYR A 198 -10.25 17.12 -15.23
CA TYR A 198 -10.73 18.33 -15.92
C TYR A 198 -10.57 18.19 -17.42
N GLU A 199 -11.30 18.99 -18.19
CA GLU A 199 -11.21 19.01 -19.65
C GLU A 199 -9.88 19.60 -20.10
N ILE A 200 -9.25 18.98 -21.09
CA ILE A 200 -8.01 19.47 -21.71
C ILE A 200 -8.34 19.83 -23.18
N ILE A 201 -8.05 21.07 -23.55
CA ILE A 201 -8.16 21.55 -24.93
C ILE A 201 -6.78 21.49 -25.55
N ILE A 202 -6.61 20.68 -26.59
CA ILE A 202 -5.37 20.63 -27.36
C ILE A 202 -5.38 21.79 -28.35
N GLU A 203 -4.59 22.84 -28.09
CA GLU A 203 -4.56 24.07 -28.90
C GLU A 203 -4.24 23.81 -30.38
N GLU A 204 -3.38 22.83 -30.68
CA GLU A 204 -2.97 22.51 -32.04
C GLU A 204 -4.07 21.89 -32.90
N THR A 205 -4.93 21.06 -32.33
CA THR A 205 -5.97 20.30 -33.04
C THR A 205 -7.38 20.76 -32.72
N ASN A 206 -7.54 21.67 -31.77
CA ASN A 206 -8.83 22.09 -31.17
C ASN A 206 -9.70 20.91 -30.72
N GLN A 207 -9.06 19.78 -30.36
CA GLN A 207 -9.72 18.61 -29.78
C GLN A 207 -9.90 18.82 -28.30
N VAL A 208 -11.10 18.53 -27.81
CA VAL A 208 -11.42 18.54 -26.38
C VAL A 208 -11.31 17.11 -25.86
N ILE A 209 -10.41 16.90 -24.92
CA ILE A 209 -10.34 15.66 -24.15
C ILE A 209 -11.28 15.84 -22.94
N GLU A 210 -12.29 15.00 -22.87
CA GLU A 210 -13.28 15.08 -21.81
C GLU A 210 -12.66 14.74 -20.43
N SER A 211 -13.22 15.34 -19.39
CA SER A 211 -12.84 15.07 -18.02
C SER A 211 -13.09 13.62 -17.62
N SER A 212 -12.16 13.00 -16.87
CA SER A 212 -12.33 11.66 -16.32
C SER A 212 -13.50 11.54 -15.31
N TRP A 213 -14.10 12.66 -14.91
CA TRP A 213 -15.32 12.67 -14.08
C TRP A 213 -16.50 12.01 -14.77
N VAL A 214 -16.55 12.06 -16.10
CA VAL A 214 -17.58 11.37 -16.92
C VAL A 214 -17.55 9.87 -16.68
N ASP A 215 -16.33 9.34 -16.44
CA ASP A 215 -16.11 7.94 -16.09
C ASP A 215 -16.23 7.65 -14.59
N GLY A 216 -16.27 8.70 -13.75
CA GLY A 216 -16.37 8.60 -12.29
C GLY A 216 -15.02 8.63 -11.54
N HIS A 217 -13.93 8.99 -12.23
CA HIS A 217 -12.61 9.19 -11.61
C HIS A 217 -12.46 10.63 -11.11
N TYR A 218 -12.83 10.87 -9.85
CA TYR A 218 -12.88 12.23 -9.28
C TYR A 218 -11.52 12.92 -9.16
N LEU A 219 -10.44 12.15 -8.94
CA LEU A 219 -9.06 12.65 -8.93
C LEU A 219 -8.26 12.15 -10.15
N GLY A 220 -8.94 11.77 -11.23
CA GLY A 220 -8.27 11.26 -12.42
C GLY A 220 -7.71 9.86 -12.25
N THR A 221 -6.91 9.44 -13.25
CA THR A 221 -6.25 8.13 -13.28
C THR A 221 -4.73 8.26 -13.20
N ASP A 222 -4.09 7.18 -12.75
CA ASP A 222 -2.63 7.09 -12.66
C ASP A 222 -1.99 6.65 -14.00
N ASP A 223 -0.67 6.39 -13.99
CA ASP A 223 0.11 5.96 -15.15
C ASP A 223 -0.27 4.58 -15.69
N ARG A 224 -1.13 3.86 -15.01
CA ARG A 224 -1.67 2.54 -15.40
C ARG A 224 -3.18 2.53 -15.58
N GLY A 225 -3.81 3.70 -15.55
CA GLY A 225 -5.27 3.82 -15.69
C GLY A 225 -6.07 3.45 -14.43
N ARG A 226 -5.45 3.42 -13.24
CA ARG A 226 -6.13 3.12 -11.98
C ARG A 226 -6.61 4.41 -11.31
N ASP A 227 -7.69 4.33 -10.55
CA ASP A 227 -8.28 5.48 -9.86
C ASP A 227 -7.37 6.05 -8.76
N VAL A 228 -6.98 7.33 -8.89
CA VAL A 228 -6.08 8.01 -7.95
C VAL A 228 -6.71 8.16 -6.57
N LEU A 229 -8.02 8.48 -6.48
CA LEU A 229 -8.69 8.67 -5.20
C LEU A 229 -8.80 7.36 -4.41
N ALA A 230 -9.18 6.27 -5.08
CA ALA A 230 -9.21 4.95 -4.46
C ALA A 230 -7.81 4.57 -3.93
N ARG A 231 -6.77 4.72 -4.76
CA ARG A 231 -5.40 4.43 -4.37
C ARG A 231 -4.91 5.28 -3.21
N LEU A 232 -5.34 6.53 -3.13
CA LEU A 232 -5.00 7.44 -2.03
C LEU A 232 -5.64 7.00 -0.72
N ILE A 233 -6.92 6.60 -0.74
CA ILE A 233 -7.66 6.11 0.43
C ILE A 233 -7.05 4.81 0.96
N TYR A 234 -6.82 3.84 0.08
CA TYR A 234 -6.17 2.58 0.46
C TYR A 234 -4.71 2.78 0.90
N GLY A 235 -3.96 3.65 0.21
CA GLY A 235 -2.57 3.98 0.55
C GLY A 235 -2.45 4.67 1.91
N PHE A 236 -3.36 5.59 2.24
CA PHE A 236 -3.45 6.20 3.57
C PHE A 236 -3.69 5.15 4.66
N ARG A 237 -4.66 4.25 4.46
CA ARG A 237 -4.95 3.16 5.40
C ARG A 237 -3.73 2.28 5.65
N ILE A 238 -3.05 1.83 4.57
CA ILE A 238 -1.86 0.98 4.68
C ILE A 238 -0.75 1.71 5.41
N SER A 239 -0.48 2.98 5.06
CA SER A 239 0.56 3.77 5.70
C SER A 239 0.30 4.00 7.18
N MET A 240 -0.96 4.26 7.57
CA MET A 240 -1.34 4.43 8.98
C MET A 240 -1.20 3.12 9.78
N ILE A 241 -1.71 2.00 9.25
CA ILE A 241 -1.58 0.69 9.90
C ILE A 241 -0.11 0.30 10.03
N PHE A 242 0.67 0.50 8.98
CA PHE A 242 2.09 0.18 8.96
C PHE A 242 2.88 1.01 9.99
N GLY A 243 2.72 2.34 9.96
CA GLY A 243 3.40 3.24 10.89
C GLY A 243 3.01 2.96 12.34
N LEU A 244 1.71 2.73 12.61
CA LEU A 244 1.21 2.40 13.94
C LEU A 244 1.75 1.04 14.42
N SER A 245 1.72 0.02 13.57
CA SER A 245 2.23 -1.32 13.89
C SER A 245 3.74 -1.30 14.16
N LEU A 246 4.50 -0.55 13.35
CA LEU A 246 5.94 -0.40 13.54
C LEU A 246 6.27 0.33 14.84
N ALA A 247 5.54 1.40 15.17
CA ALA A 247 5.70 2.13 16.41
C ALA A 247 5.35 1.27 17.64
N ILE A 248 4.27 0.47 17.58
CA ILE A 248 3.89 -0.43 18.68
C ILE A 248 4.94 -1.51 18.88
N THR A 249 5.33 -2.23 17.84
CA THR A 249 6.30 -3.34 17.95
C THR A 249 7.69 -2.83 18.32
N GLY A 250 8.15 -1.74 17.69
CA GLY A 250 9.41 -1.09 18.04
C GLY A 250 9.44 -0.61 19.49
N THR A 251 8.33 -0.04 19.99
CA THR A 251 8.19 0.37 21.39
C THR A 251 8.24 -0.84 22.33
N LEU A 252 7.52 -1.91 22.04
CA LEU A 252 7.52 -3.11 22.89
C LEU A 252 8.91 -3.73 22.98
N ILE A 253 9.58 -3.94 21.86
CA ILE A 253 10.94 -4.49 21.79
C ILE A 253 11.92 -3.53 22.51
N GLY A 254 11.81 -2.22 22.24
CA GLY A 254 12.64 -1.20 22.85
C GLY A 254 12.49 -1.13 24.38
N CYS A 255 11.26 -1.25 24.88
CA CYS A 255 11.00 -1.31 26.32
C CYS A 255 11.59 -2.57 26.97
N MET A 256 11.50 -3.72 26.30
CA MET A 256 12.08 -4.97 26.82
C MET A 256 13.61 -4.90 26.86
N LEU A 257 14.24 -4.56 25.73
CA LEU A 257 15.70 -4.53 25.64
C LEU A 257 16.31 -3.39 26.43
N GLY A 258 15.80 -2.16 26.28
CA GLY A 258 16.27 -1.01 27.04
C GLY A 258 16.03 -1.13 28.55
N GLY A 259 14.86 -1.70 28.94
CA GLY A 259 14.53 -1.96 30.33
C GLY A 259 15.50 -2.97 31.00
N THR A 260 15.81 -4.07 30.30
CA THR A 260 16.77 -5.07 30.80
C THR A 260 18.18 -4.49 30.89
N GLN A 261 18.67 -3.78 29.89
CA GLN A 261 19.96 -3.11 29.92
C GLN A 261 20.06 -2.10 31.10
N GLY A 262 19.04 -1.23 31.22
CA GLY A 262 19.01 -0.18 32.25
C GLY A 262 18.86 -0.73 33.67
N PHE A 263 18.09 -1.81 33.86
CA PHE A 263 17.87 -2.40 35.18
C PHE A 263 19.11 -3.15 35.69
N PHE A 264 19.64 -4.10 34.91
CA PHE A 264 20.77 -4.91 35.35
C PHE A 264 22.08 -4.12 35.28
N GLY A 265 22.29 -3.31 34.26
CA GLY A 265 23.54 -2.57 34.09
C GLY A 265 24.76 -3.46 33.87
N GLY A 266 25.96 -2.96 34.17
CA GLY A 266 27.21 -3.73 34.07
C GLY A 266 27.43 -4.38 32.69
N TRP A 267 27.77 -5.65 32.64
CA TRP A 267 28.07 -6.37 31.41
C TRP A 267 26.87 -6.49 30.47
N ILE A 268 25.66 -6.67 31.01
CA ILE A 268 24.41 -6.77 30.21
C ILE A 268 24.19 -5.47 29.43
N ASP A 269 24.40 -4.37 30.10
CA ASP A 269 24.27 -3.06 29.49
C ASP A 269 25.38 -2.79 28.47
N LEU A 270 26.63 -3.11 28.80
CA LEU A 270 27.77 -2.93 27.90
C LEU A 270 27.63 -3.74 26.61
N ILE A 271 27.32 -5.03 26.74
CA ILE A 271 27.12 -5.90 25.58
C ILE A 271 25.92 -5.44 24.76
N GLY A 272 24.78 -5.13 25.42
CA GLY A 272 23.58 -4.66 24.74
C GLY A 272 23.81 -3.38 23.93
N GLN A 273 24.59 -2.42 24.50
CA GLN A 273 24.96 -1.22 23.75
C GLN A 273 25.87 -1.51 22.57
N ARG A 274 26.88 -2.35 22.72
CA ARG A 274 27.77 -2.72 21.60
C ARG A 274 27.01 -3.41 20.47
N LEU A 275 26.09 -4.30 20.81
CA LEU A 275 25.22 -4.92 19.80
C LEU A 275 24.34 -3.87 19.10
N THR A 276 23.76 -2.93 19.85
CA THR A 276 22.94 -1.86 19.25
C THR A 276 23.78 -0.94 18.37
N GLU A 277 25.00 -0.59 18.75
CA GLU A 277 25.91 0.23 17.96
C GLU A 277 26.33 -0.46 16.67
N VAL A 278 26.76 -1.72 16.74
CA VAL A 278 27.15 -2.51 15.55
C VAL A 278 25.96 -2.65 14.62
N TRP A 279 24.79 -3.03 15.14
CA TRP A 279 23.59 -3.21 14.33
C TRP A 279 23.09 -1.90 13.73
N GLY A 280 23.16 -0.80 14.49
CA GLY A 280 22.75 0.53 14.04
C GLY A 280 23.70 1.18 13.04
N SER A 281 24.96 0.67 12.94
CA SER A 281 25.94 1.17 11.97
C SER A 281 25.62 0.74 10.52
N ILE A 282 24.81 -0.31 10.34
CA ILE A 282 24.44 -0.80 9.02
C ILE A 282 23.32 0.09 8.43
N PRO A 283 23.54 0.75 7.30
CA PRO A 283 22.50 1.58 6.69
C PRO A 283 21.29 0.73 6.29
N ARG A 284 20.11 1.12 6.73
CA ARG A 284 18.85 0.38 6.53
C ARG A 284 18.56 0.07 5.06
N LEU A 285 18.88 1.01 4.16
CA LEU A 285 18.67 0.82 2.72
C LEU A 285 19.46 -0.35 2.15
N TYR A 286 20.72 -0.55 2.61
CA TYR A 286 21.52 -1.69 2.15
C TYR A 286 20.96 -3.04 2.61
N ILE A 287 20.48 -3.12 3.86
CA ILE A 287 19.80 -4.32 4.36
C ILE A 287 18.59 -4.63 3.47
N LEU A 288 17.81 -3.62 3.13
CA LEU A 288 16.62 -3.79 2.32
C LEU A 288 16.95 -4.23 0.89
N ILE A 289 17.92 -3.59 0.24
CA ILE A 289 18.33 -3.92 -1.13
C ILE A 289 18.86 -5.39 -1.17
N ILE A 290 19.70 -5.77 -0.22
CA ILE A 290 20.24 -7.13 -0.14
C ILE A 290 19.11 -8.14 0.07
N LEU A 291 18.21 -7.91 1.02
CA LEU A 291 17.14 -8.86 1.31
C LEU A 291 16.09 -8.93 0.18
N SER A 292 15.79 -7.83 -0.48
CA SER A 292 14.84 -7.83 -1.59
C SER A 292 15.38 -8.48 -2.86
N SER A 293 16.70 -8.69 -2.99
CA SER A 293 17.27 -9.48 -4.07
C SER A 293 17.11 -11.00 -3.88
N PHE A 294 16.92 -11.46 -2.63
CA PHE A 294 16.71 -12.88 -2.31
C PHE A 294 15.26 -13.23 -2.00
N LEU A 295 14.48 -12.27 -1.52
CA LEU A 295 13.11 -12.47 -1.04
C LEU A 295 12.14 -11.65 -1.89
N VAL A 296 10.97 -12.21 -2.16
CA VAL A 296 9.91 -11.47 -2.87
C VAL A 296 9.46 -10.29 -2.00
N PRO A 297 9.54 -9.05 -2.51
CA PRO A 297 9.09 -7.88 -1.79
C PRO A 297 7.62 -8.00 -1.36
N SER A 298 7.33 -7.69 -0.10
CA SER A 298 5.98 -7.69 0.45
C SER A 298 5.89 -6.69 1.62
N VAL A 299 4.67 -6.26 1.95
CA VAL A 299 4.42 -5.37 3.11
C VAL A 299 4.97 -5.99 4.40
N LEU A 300 4.79 -7.31 4.55
CA LEU A 300 5.28 -8.03 5.73
C LEU A 300 6.80 -8.05 5.80
N LEU A 301 7.47 -8.31 4.67
CA LEU A 301 8.94 -8.31 4.61
C LEU A 301 9.50 -6.94 4.98
N LEU A 302 8.95 -5.86 4.40
CA LEU A 302 9.33 -4.49 4.73
C LEU A 302 9.12 -4.18 6.22
N PHE A 303 7.98 -4.59 6.76
CA PHE A 303 7.69 -4.45 8.19
C PHE A 303 8.72 -5.15 9.06
N LEU A 304 9.10 -6.39 8.75
CA LEU A 304 10.10 -7.14 9.49
C LEU A 304 11.48 -6.48 9.41
N ILE A 305 11.90 -6.06 8.21
CA ILE A 305 13.20 -5.40 8.01
C ILE A 305 13.27 -4.08 8.81
N LEU A 306 12.23 -3.26 8.74
CA LEU A 306 12.21 -2.00 9.48
C LEU A 306 12.14 -2.22 11.00
N ASN A 307 11.47 -3.27 11.46
CA ASN A 307 11.45 -3.65 12.87
C ASN A 307 12.83 -4.03 13.42
N LEU A 308 13.75 -4.55 12.60
CA LEU A 308 15.11 -4.85 13.03
C LEU A 308 15.82 -3.63 13.64
N THR A 309 15.42 -2.42 13.27
CA THR A 309 16.06 -1.18 13.71
C THR A 309 15.13 -0.21 14.47
N ALA A 310 13.80 -0.35 14.33
CA ALA A 310 12.81 0.60 14.88
C ALA A 310 12.85 0.70 16.42
N TRP A 311 13.25 -0.36 17.10
CA TRP A 311 13.30 -0.43 18.57
C TRP A 311 14.46 0.33 19.21
N MET A 312 15.53 0.65 18.45
CA MET A 312 16.79 1.16 19.02
C MET A 312 16.64 2.52 19.71
N GLY A 313 15.90 3.45 19.10
CA GLY A 313 15.66 4.78 19.67
C GLY A 313 14.95 4.69 21.02
N ILE A 314 13.85 3.94 21.06
CA ILE A 314 13.07 3.74 22.29
C ILE A 314 13.88 2.98 23.34
N ALA A 315 14.67 1.98 22.93
CA ALA A 315 15.54 1.24 23.86
C ALA A 315 16.53 2.17 24.59
N ALA A 316 17.14 3.11 23.86
CA ALA A 316 18.05 4.09 24.46
C ALA A 316 17.36 4.99 25.50
N TYR A 317 16.14 5.47 25.21
CA TYR A 317 15.37 6.29 26.17
C TYR A 317 14.94 5.48 27.39
N ILE A 318 14.39 4.30 27.22
CA ILE A 318 13.96 3.43 28.31
C ILE A 318 15.13 3.02 29.17
N ARG A 319 16.26 2.68 28.55
CA ARG A 319 17.49 2.37 29.27
C ARG A 319 17.91 3.52 30.19
N ALA A 320 17.94 4.74 29.69
CA ALA A 320 18.30 5.92 30.46
C ALA A 320 17.36 6.14 31.66
N GLU A 321 16.06 6.00 31.48
CA GLU A 321 15.08 6.12 32.56
C GLU A 321 15.20 4.98 33.58
N PHE A 322 15.43 3.75 33.13
CA PHE A 322 15.64 2.62 34.06
C PHE A 322 16.91 2.79 34.87
N LEU A 323 18.03 3.24 34.28
CA LEU A 323 19.28 3.57 35.02
C LEU A 323 19.06 4.63 36.07
N LYS A 324 18.23 5.63 35.81
CA LYS A 324 17.88 6.68 36.75
C LYS A 324 16.97 6.16 37.87
N ILE A 325 15.85 5.52 37.50
CA ILE A 325 14.79 5.13 38.44
C ILE A 325 15.24 3.99 39.37
N ARG A 326 16.11 3.06 38.91
CA ARG A 326 16.59 1.94 39.72
C ARG A 326 17.32 2.39 40.99
N ASN A 327 17.82 3.63 41.00
CA ASN A 327 18.54 4.21 42.16
C ASN A 327 17.61 4.90 43.16
N PHE A 328 16.31 5.02 42.88
CA PHE A 328 15.35 5.65 43.76
C PHE A 328 15.12 4.79 45.04
N GLU A 329 14.84 5.46 46.16
CA GLU A 329 14.69 4.82 47.47
C GLU A 329 13.58 3.77 47.52
N TYR A 330 12.45 4.02 46.82
CA TYR A 330 11.36 3.06 46.81
C TYR A 330 11.72 1.76 46.05
N VAL A 331 12.60 1.84 45.04
CA VAL A 331 13.09 0.66 44.30
C VAL A 331 14.07 -0.13 45.19
N LYS A 332 14.98 0.56 45.87
CA LYS A 332 15.90 -0.06 46.82
C LYS A 332 15.15 -0.74 47.97
N ALA A 333 14.12 -0.09 48.51
CA ALA A 333 13.26 -0.66 49.56
C ALA A 333 12.53 -1.94 49.03
N ALA A 334 11.95 -1.92 47.85
CA ALA A 334 11.32 -3.10 47.27
C ALA A 334 12.31 -4.27 47.09
N LYS A 335 13.54 -3.97 46.66
CA LYS A 335 14.61 -4.98 46.56
C LYS A 335 15.02 -5.54 47.93
N ALA A 336 15.12 -4.69 48.96
CA ALA A 336 15.43 -5.10 50.32
C ALA A 336 14.33 -5.99 50.92
N MET A 337 13.08 -5.78 50.54
CA MET A 337 11.92 -6.63 50.92
C MET A 337 11.84 -7.96 50.14
N GLY A 338 12.80 -8.25 49.26
CA GLY A 338 12.85 -9.51 48.52
C GLY A 338 11.92 -9.58 47.33
N VAL A 339 11.37 -8.46 46.83
CA VAL A 339 10.55 -8.44 45.61
C VAL A 339 11.40 -8.86 44.41
N SER A 340 10.85 -9.72 43.55
CA SER A 340 11.58 -10.23 42.38
C SER A 340 11.98 -9.12 41.41
N ASN A 341 13.12 -9.27 40.73
CA ASN A 341 13.62 -8.29 39.77
C ASN A 341 12.59 -8.01 38.65
N PHE A 342 11.92 -9.03 38.15
CA PHE A 342 10.89 -8.87 37.10
C PHE A 342 9.69 -8.05 37.60
N GLU A 343 9.25 -8.29 38.83
CA GLU A 343 8.15 -7.53 39.42
C GLU A 343 8.54 -6.08 39.69
N ILE A 344 9.78 -5.84 40.17
CA ILE A 344 10.34 -4.49 40.35
C ILE A 344 10.33 -3.76 38.98
N MET A 345 10.84 -4.38 37.93
CA MET A 345 10.88 -3.79 36.60
C MET A 345 9.47 -3.45 36.13
N ARG A 346 8.52 -4.42 36.16
CA ARG A 346 7.18 -4.29 35.62
C ARG A 346 6.31 -3.33 36.43
N ARG A 347 6.32 -3.40 37.73
CA ARG A 347 5.36 -2.73 38.62
C ARG A 347 5.86 -1.42 39.21
N HIS A 348 7.17 -1.29 39.42
CA HIS A 348 7.75 -0.12 40.10
C HIS A 348 8.49 0.82 39.13
N ILE A 349 9.19 0.30 38.11
CA ILE A 349 10.02 1.12 37.21
C ILE A 349 9.28 1.45 35.93
N LEU A 350 8.77 0.44 35.17
CA LEU A 350 8.19 0.59 33.86
C LEU A 350 7.06 1.62 33.78
N PRO A 351 6.08 1.68 34.70
CA PRO A 351 5.02 2.68 34.63
C PRO A 351 5.50 4.12 34.65
N ASN A 352 6.61 4.39 35.37
CA ASN A 352 7.23 5.70 35.44
C ASN A 352 8.11 5.97 34.21
N ALA A 353 8.82 4.96 33.73
CA ALA A 353 9.69 5.02 32.57
C ALA A 353 8.91 5.13 31.25
N LEU A 354 7.62 4.77 31.19
CA LEU A 354 6.78 4.91 30.01
C LEU A 354 6.38 6.36 29.67
N THR A 355 6.56 7.31 30.58
CA THR A 355 6.21 8.72 30.34
C THR A 355 6.89 9.29 29.10
N PRO A 356 8.22 9.16 28.89
CA PRO A 356 8.84 9.58 27.62
C PRO A 356 8.34 8.81 26.43
N VAL A 357 8.09 7.49 26.55
CA VAL A 357 7.63 6.63 25.46
C VAL A 357 6.30 7.12 24.89
N VAL A 358 5.32 7.38 25.77
CA VAL A 358 4.01 7.92 25.36
C VAL A 358 4.17 9.27 24.65
N THR A 359 5.13 10.07 25.08
CA THR A 359 5.41 11.38 24.48
C THR A 359 6.02 11.25 23.07
N PHE A 360 6.87 10.26 22.85
CA PHE A 360 7.53 10.04 21.55
C PHE A 360 6.71 9.18 20.59
N PHE A 361 5.72 8.44 21.08
CA PHE A 361 4.96 7.49 20.29
C PHE A 361 4.36 8.06 18.99
N PRO A 362 3.72 9.25 18.93
CA PRO A 362 3.23 9.81 17.68
C PRO A 362 4.36 10.13 16.67
N PHE A 363 5.53 10.50 17.17
CA PHE A 363 6.70 10.75 16.32
C PHE A 363 7.27 9.46 15.75
N GLU A 364 7.22 8.34 16.49
CA GLU A 364 7.58 7.01 15.98
C GLU A 364 6.60 6.55 14.89
N VAL A 365 5.30 6.83 15.05
CA VAL A 365 4.30 6.58 13.98
C VAL A 365 4.64 7.40 12.73
N THR A 366 4.95 8.68 12.91
CA THR A 366 5.37 9.57 11.82
C THR A 366 6.61 9.04 11.09
N ALA A 367 7.62 8.61 11.86
CA ALA A 367 8.86 8.03 11.32
C ALA A 367 8.59 6.72 10.54
N GLY A 368 7.67 5.89 11.04
CA GLY A 368 7.24 4.65 10.37
C GLY A 368 6.54 4.90 9.03
N ILE A 369 5.62 5.89 9.00
CA ILE A 369 4.94 6.29 7.76
C ILE A 369 5.96 6.84 6.75
N LEU A 370 6.84 7.75 7.19
CA LEU A 370 7.87 8.33 6.33
C LEU A 370 8.83 7.26 5.78
N ALA A 371 9.20 6.28 6.60
CA ALA A 371 10.06 5.19 6.16
C ALA A 371 9.40 4.38 5.05
N LEU A 372 8.13 3.97 5.21
CA LEU A 372 7.38 3.26 4.18
C LEU A 372 7.28 4.10 2.89
N VAL A 373 6.79 5.33 2.99
CA VAL A 373 6.59 6.23 1.84
C VAL A 373 7.90 6.49 1.11
N SER A 374 9.02 6.68 1.84
CA SER A 374 10.34 6.89 1.22
C SER A 374 10.82 5.65 0.45
N LEU A 375 10.60 4.45 0.98
CA LEU A 375 10.96 3.21 0.31
C LEU A 375 10.09 2.98 -0.94
N ASP A 376 8.80 3.21 -0.83
CA ASP A 376 7.86 3.11 -1.96
C ASP A 376 8.21 4.12 -3.06
N PHE A 377 8.58 5.35 -2.68
CA PHE A 377 9.02 6.39 -3.61
C PHE A 377 10.29 6.00 -4.38
N LEU A 378 11.17 5.21 -3.75
CA LEU A 378 12.39 4.67 -4.37
C LEU A 378 12.15 3.34 -5.11
N ASN A 379 10.91 2.87 -5.24
CA ASN A 379 10.53 1.57 -5.79
C ASN A 379 11.17 0.37 -5.05
N LEU A 380 11.53 0.56 -3.79
CA LEU A 380 12.03 -0.47 -2.88
C LEU A 380 10.97 -0.91 -1.86
N GLY A 381 9.76 -0.43 -2.02
CA GLY A 381 8.66 -0.61 -1.10
C GLY A 381 7.72 -1.74 -1.49
N VAL A 382 6.42 -1.46 -1.37
CA VAL A 382 5.36 -2.43 -1.64
C VAL A 382 5.22 -2.66 -3.15
N PRO A 383 5.26 -3.92 -3.63
CA PRO A 383 5.14 -4.20 -5.06
C PRO A 383 3.73 -3.88 -5.57
N SER A 384 3.65 -3.40 -6.82
CA SER A 384 2.38 -3.26 -7.54
C SER A 384 1.67 -4.63 -7.64
N PRO A 385 0.32 -4.70 -7.56
CA PRO A 385 -0.64 -3.58 -7.65
C PRO A 385 -1.01 -2.92 -6.31
N ALA A 386 -0.38 -3.27 -5.19
CA ALA A 386 -0.76 -2.74 -3.89
C ALA A 386 -0.71 -1.20 -3.86
N PRO A 387 -1.68 -0.55 -3.20
CA PRO A 387 -1.76 0.90 -3.17
C PRO A 387 -0.73 1.48 -2.19
N SER A 388 -0.01 2.50 -2.63
CA SER A 388 0.99 3.20 -1.84
C SER A 388 0.99 4.69 -2.11
N ILE A 389 1.11 5.49 -1.05
CA ILE A 389 1.30 6.95 -1.14
C ILE A 389 2.65 7.27 -1.81
N GLY A 390 3.70 6.49 -1.50
CA GLY A 390 5.03 6.71 -2.07
C GLY A 390 5.10 6.38 -3.56
N GLU A 391 4.40 5.32 -4.02
CA GLU A 391 4.28 5.02 -5.45
C GLU A 391 3.58 6.15 -6.22
N LEU A 392 2.44 6.67 -5.68
CA LEU A 392 1.75 7.81 -6.30
C LEU A 392 2.63 9.06 -6.37
N LEU A 393 3.45 9.34 -5.34
CA LEU A 393 4.43 10.42 -5.38
C LEU A 393 5.50 10.19 -6.45
N ALA A 394 5.98 8.95 -6.61
CA ALA A 394 6.95 8.58 -7.63
C ALA A 394 6.37 8.75 -9.04
N GLN A 395 5.13 8.31 -9.27
CA GLN A 395 4.41 8.51 -10.53
C GLN A 395 4.20 10.00 -10.84
N GLY A 396 3.79 10.79 -9.84
CA GLY A 396 3.62 12.24 -9.99
C GLY A 396 4.94 12.97 -10.30
N LYS A 397 6.07 12.48 -9.78
CA LYS A 397 7.41 12.99 -10.13
C LYS A 397 7.76 12.67 -11.58
N THR A 398 7.44 11.49 -12.06
CA THR A 398 7.73 11.06 -13.44
C THR A 398 6.82 11.78 -14.44
N ASN A 399 5.57 12.04 -14.07
CA ASN A 399 4.54 12.65 -14.91
C ASN A 399 4.17 14.05 -14.36
N LEU A 400 5.05 15.03 -14.50
CA LEU A 400 4.85 16.38 -13.95
C LEU A 400 3.64 17.13 -14.52
N GLN A 401 3.18 16.77 -15.72
CA GLN A 401 1.94 17.27 -16.31
C GLN A 401 0.71 16.76 -15.57
N ALA A 402 0.79 15.60 -14.91
CA ALA A 402 -0.30 15.00 -14.14
C ALA A 402 -0.34 15.53 -12.69
N ILE A 403 -0.60 16.84 -12.55
CA ILE A 403 -0.63 17.53 -11.25
C ILE A 403 -1.66 16.90 -10.30
N TRP A 404 -2.74 16.33 -10.84
CA TRP A 404 -3.80 15.66 -10.07
C TRP A 404 -3.33 14.39 -9.34
N ILE A 405 -2.18 13.81 -9.69
CA ILE A 405 -1.56 12.72 -8.94
C ILE A 405 -0.70 13.28 -7.82
N LEU A 406 0.20 14.20 -8.16
CA LEU A 406 1.24 14.69 -7.24
C LEU A 406 0.64 15.55 -6.11
N LEU A 407 -0.19 16.55 -6.47
CA LEU A 407 -0.66 17.56 -5.52
C LEU A 407 -1.55 16.97 -4.40
N PRO A 408 -2.60 16.17 -4.69
CA PRO A 408 -3.42 15.57 -3.65
C PRO A 408 -2.64 14.59 -2.78
N THR A 409 -1.76 13.79 -3.39
CA THR A 409 -0.94 12.81 -2.67
C THR A 409 0.02 13.49 -1.70
N PHE A 410 0.71 14.53 -2.16
CA PHE A 410 1.59 15.33 -1.30
C PHE A 410 0.82 16.06 -0.20
N ALA A 411 -0.36 16.60 -0.51
CA ALA A 411 -1.21 17.27 0.47
C ALA A 411 -1.66 16.31 1.57
N VAL A 412 -2.17 15.13 1.21
CA VAL A 412 -2.61 14.11 2.18
C VAL A 412 -1.45 13.67 3.07
N LEU A 413 -0.28 13.40 2.50
CA LEU A 413 0.90 13.03 3.29
C LEU A 413 1.29 14.15 4.24
N SER A 414 1.47 15.38 3.74
CA SER A 414 1.93 16.54 4.53
C SER A 414 0.96 16.88 5.65
N ILE A 415 -0.35 16.86 5.38
CA ILE A 415 -1.39 17.12 6.38
C ILE A 415 -1.36 16.02 7.45
N THR A 416 -1.26 14.74 7.05
CA THR A 416 -1.20 13.62 8.00
C THR A 416 -0.01 13.73 8.94
N LEU A 417 1.20 13.98 8.42
CA LEU A 417 2.41 14.11 9.22
C LEU A 417 2.36 15.34 10.14
N THR A 418 1.83 16.46 9.64
CA THR A 418 1.64 17.67 10.43
C THR A 418 0.66 17.45 11.58
N MET A 419 -0.46 16.77 11.33
CA MET A 419 -1.43 16.43 12.36
C MET A 419 -0.85 15.49 13.41
N LEU A 420 -0.08 14.46 13.01
CA LEU A 420 0.61 13.57 13.93
C LEU A 420 1.62 14.33 14.79
N THR A 421 2.33 15.31 14.22
CA THR A 421 3.25 16.18 14.96
C THR A 421 2.51 17.01 16.02
N PHE A 422 1.37 17.63 15.66
CA PHE A 422 0.55 18.37 16.63
C PHE A 422 0.02 17.47 17.75
N VAL A 423 -0.39 16.24 17.43
CA VAL A 423 -0.78 15.25 18.45
C VAL A 423 0.40 14.94 19.37
N GLY A 424 1.60 14.74 18.81
CA GLY A 424 2.83 14.49 19.58
C GLY A 424 3.18 15.64 20.51
N GLU A 425 3.15 16.88 20.03
CA GLU A 425 3.38 18.08 20.83
C GLU A 425 2.34 18.24 21.94
N GLY A 426 1.06 18.00 21.66
CA GLY A 426 0.00 18.07 22.66
C GLY A 426 0.15 17.02 23.76
N ILE A 427 0.52 15.79 23.40
CA ILE A 427 0.83 14.74 24.36
C ILE A 427 2.05 15.15 25.20
N ARG A 428 3.12 15.61 24.56
CA ARG A 428 4.33 16.08 25.24
C ARG A 428 4.00 17.18 26.27
N ASN A 429 3.23 18.20 25.86
CA ASN A 429 2.81 19.30 26.73
C ASN A 429 1.93 18.82 27.90
N ALA A 430 1.08 17.83 27.69
CA ALA A 430 0.23 17.25 28.74
C ALA A 430 1.03 16.45 29.78
N PHE A 431 2.14 15.85 29.37
CA PHE A 431 3.02 15.04 30.25
C PHE A 431 4.16 15.84 30.87
N ASP A 432 4.47 17.03 30.35
CA ASP A 432 5.54 17.89 30.94
C ASP A 432 5.09 18.50 32.29
N GLN A 433 5.80 18.12 33.36
CA GLN A 433 5.50 18.58 34.71
C GLN A 433 6.15 19.95 35.05
N LYS A 434 7.17 20.38 34.29
CA LYS A 434 7.95 21.59 34.62
C LYS A 434 7.22 22.89 34.32
N ARG A 435 6.16 22.88 33.54
CA ARG A 435 5.42 24.08 33.15
C ARG A 435 4.34 24.53 34.18
N ASN A 436 4.27 23.83 35.33
CA ASN A 436 3.23 24.05 36.37
C ASN A 436 3.83 24.28 37.79
N ALA A 437 5.10 24.67 37.89
CA ALA A 437 5.71 25.15 39.14
C ALA A 437 5.84 26.67 39.12
#